data_b6879d8c7e6aee882dfba779bdef733c
#
_entry.id   b6879d8c7e6aee882dfba779bdef733c
#
_cell.length_a   1.000
_cell.length_b   1.000
_cell.length_c   1.000
_cell.angle_alpha   90.00
_cell.angle_beta   90.00
_cell.angle_gamma   90.00
#
_symmetry.space_group_name_H-M   'P 1'
#
loop_
_entity.id
_entity.type
_entity.pdbx_description
1 polymer ?
#
loop_
_entity_poly.entity_id
_entity_poly.type
_entity_poly.pdbx_seq_one_letter_code
_entity_poly.pdbx_strand_id
1 'polypeptide(L)'
;EACAFSEGERVVLVVDQLQLADFHDQTRLFQFIQTHLWSTSAGSVKANAKQLLLVLISEDVLYHPLAHVSYRIWADASGGRFDYRPEEFGFGLDAREMFAAFAALFDALGSVPTSSEFRKLLIDALANARTEEHLRHCIFGWMEQVDRAHLFSPALTPLVHEAVMAVNRYHGMDH
;
A
#
# COMPACT_ATOMS: atom_id res chain seq x y z
N GLU A 1 -2.66 19.21 -18.29
CA GLU A 1 -1.93 19.97 -19.33
C GLU A 1 -1.06 19.06 -20.20
N ALA A 2 -0.19 18.21 -19.65
CA ALA A 2 0.68 17.33 -20.44
C ALA A 2 -0.07 16.49 -21.50
N CYS A 3 -1.27 16.01 -21.18
CA CYS A 3 -2.08 15.21 -22.10
C CYS A 3 -2.77 16.04 -23.21
N ALA A 4 -2.92 17.34 -23.00
CA ALA A 4 -3.54 18.25 -23.99
C ALA A 4 -2.55 18.66 -25.08
N PHE A 5 -1.26 18.65 -24.77
CA PHE A 5 -0.19 19.15 -25.65
C PHE A 5 0.70 18.06 -26.23
N SER A 6 0.50 16.76 -25.86
CA SER A 6 1.29 15.66 -26.41
C SER A 6 0.86 15.35 -27.84
N GLU A 7 1.54 15.93 -28.79
CA GLU A 7 1.43 15.57 -30.21
C GLU A 7 2.24 14.29 -30.46
N GLY A 8 1.57 13.14 -30.43
CA GLY A 8 2.15 11.86 -30.87
C GLY A 8 2.71 10.94 -29.77
N GLU A 9 2.90 11.39 -28.55
CA GLU A 9 3.38 10.57 -27.45
C GLU A 9 2.23 10.01 -26.59
N ARG A 10 2.37 8.75 -26.14
CA ARG A 10 1.45 8.15 -25.18
C ARG A 10 1.80 8.63 -23.78
N VAL A 11 0.80 9.10 -23.05
CA VAL A 11 0.91 9.55 -21.66
C VAL A 11 0.24 8.51 -20.76
N VAL A 12 0.93 8.09 -19.72
CA VAL A 12 0.38 7.26 -18.66
C VAL A 12 0.18 8.13 -17.43
N LEU A 13 -1.06 8.26 -16.98
CA LEU A 13 -1.40 8.92 -15.73
C LEU A 13 -1.76 7.85 -14.70
N VAL A 14 -0.98 7.76 -13.64
CA VAL A 14 -1.22 6.85 -12.52
C VAL A 14 -1.80 7.65 -11.36
N VAL A 15 -2.99 7.25 -10.89
CA VAL A 15 -3.62 7.77 -9.68
C VAL A 15 -3.59 6.66 -8.64
N ASP A 16 -2.72 6.81 -7.66
CA ASP A 16 -2.54 5.86 -6.58
C ASP A 16 -3.36 6.25 -5.34
N GLN A 17 -3.70 5.25 -4.52
CA GLN A 17 -4.49 5.40 -3.30
C GLN A 17 -5.84 6.11 -3.53
N LEU A 18 -6.53 5.75 -4.58
CA LEU A 18 -7.80 6.38 -4.98
C LEU A 18 -8.89 6.25 -3.90
N GLN A 19 -8.81 5.27 -3.00
CA GLN A 19 -9.70 5.15 -1.84
C GLN A 19 -9.63 6.35 -0.89
N LEU A 20 -8.53 7.12 -0.90
CA LEU A 20 -8.39 8.33 -0.09
C LEU A 20 -9.09 9.54 -0.69
N ALA A 21 -9.46 9.48 -1.97
CA ALA A 21 -10.23 10.53 -2.62
C ALA A 21 -11.68 10.50 -2.12
N ASP A 22 -12.23 11.67 -1.84
CA ASP A 22 -13.63 11.76 -1.45
C ASP A 22 -14.59 11.38 -2.59
N PHE A 23 -15.86 11.19 -2.27
CA PHE A 23 -16.87 10.81 -3.24
C PHE A 23 -17.02 11.83 -4.39
N HIS A 24 -16.85 13.10 -4.10
CA HIS A 24 -16.94 14.16 -5.08
C HIS A 24 -15.81 14.05 -6.12
N ASP A 25 -14.58 13.83 -5.67
CA ASP A 25 -13.41 13.69 -6.54
C ASP A 25 -13.46 12.38 -7.36
N GLN A 26 -13.92 11.29 -6.78
CA GLN A 26 -14.17 10.05 -7.52
C GLN A 26 -15.25 10.24 -8.61
N THR A 27 -16.29 11.02 -8.34
CA THR A 27 -17.34 11.35 -9.32
C THR A 27 -16.78 12.23 -10.44
N ARG A 28 -15.94 13.22 -10.12
CA ARG A 28 -15.27 14.07 -11.13
C ARG A 28 -14.34 13.25 -12.02
N LEU A 29 -13.62 12.31 -11.45
CA LEU A 29 -12.77 11.38 -12.19
C LEU A 29 -13.60 10.50 -13.13
N PHE A 30 -14.74 9.99 -12.69
CA PHE A 30 -15.68 9.26 -13.53
C PHE A 30 -16.18 10.10 -14.71
N GLN A 31 -16.56 11.35 -14.47
CA GLN A 31 -16.95 12.28 -15.53
C GLN A 31 -15.83 12.54 -16.53
N PHE A 32 -14.59 12.69 -16.03
CA PHE A 32 -13.42 12.85 -16.88
C PHE A 32 -13.20 11.61 -17.77
N ILE A 33 -13.34 10.40 -17.25
CA ILE A 33 -13.21 9.15 -18.03
C ILE A 33 -14.23 9.10 -19.15
N GLN A 34 -15.46 9.55 -18.90
CA GLN A 34 -16.53 9.54 -19.90
C GLN A 34 -16.38 10.63 -20.95
N THR A 35 -16.00 11.83 -20.53
CA THR A 35 -16.01 13.03 -21.41
C THR A 35 -14.65 13.41 -21.95
N HIS A 36 -13.58 12.88 -21.32
CA HIS A 36 -12.18 13.30 -21.50
C HIS A 36 -11.96 14.80 -21.26
N LEU A 37 -12.87 15.44 -20.50
CA LEU A 37 -12.84 16.85 -20.19
C LEU A 37 -12.59 17.05 -18.69
N TRP A 38 -11.51 17.76 -18.35
CA TRP A 38 -11.22 18.14 -16.97
C TRP A 38 -11.46 19.63 -16.80
N SER A 39 -12.41 19.99 -15.93
CA SER A 39 -12.80 21.36 -15.66
C SER A 39 -12.26 21.84 -14.31
N THR A 40 -11.68 23.04 -14.30
CA THR A 40 -11.21 23.75 -13.11
C THR A 40 -11.78 25.16 -13.10
N SER A 41 -11.57 25.91 -12.02
CA SER A 41 -11.91 27.34 -11.94
C SER A 41 -11.17 28.18 -12.98
N ALA A 42 -10.03 27.72 -13.49
CA ALA A 42 -9.22 28.40 -14.51
C ALA A 42 -9.59 28.03 -15.94
N GLY A 43 -10.48 27.07 -16.17
CA GLY A 43 -10.91 26.62 -17.49
C GLY A 43 -11.05 25.10 -17.62
N SER A 44 -11.32 24.65 -18.84
CA SER A 44 -11.47 23.22 -19.14
C SER A 44 -10.39 22.75 -20.10
N VAL A 45 -9.83 21.57 -19.83
CA VAL A 45 -8.83 20.93 -20.68
C VAL A 45 -9.38 19.60 -21.19
N LYS A 46 -9.24 19.35 -22.49
CA LYS A 46 -9.66 18.11 -23.13
C LYS A 46 -8.45 17.19 -23.31
N ALA A 47 -8.54 15.97 -22.77
CA ALA A 47 -7.52 14.96 -22.97
C ALA A 47 -7.73 14.21 -24.31
N ASN A 48 -6.62 13.81 -24.94
CA ASN A 48 -6.68 12.94 -26.10
C ASN A 48 -6.82 11.48 -25.66
N ALA A 49 -8.01 10.92 -25.79
CA ALA A 49 -8.32 9.56 -25.39
C ALA A 49 -7.44 8.47 -26.04
N LYS A 50 -6.90 8.73 -27.22
CA LYS A 50 -6.03 7.76 -27.92
C LYS A 50 -4.60 7.74 -27.39
N GLN A 51 -4.22 8.79 -26.66
CA GLN A 51 -2.85 8.97 -26.15
C GLN A 51 -2.77 8.87 -24.62
N LEU A 52 -3.90 8.90 -23.91
CA LEU A 52 -3.96 8.81 -22.46
C LEU A 52 -4.30 7.39 -22.03
N LEU A 53 -3.39 6.76 -21.28
CA LEU A 53 -3.69 5.59 -20.46
C LEU A 53 -3.85 6.06 -19.01
N LEU A 54 -5.00 5.83 -18.43
CA LEU A 54 -5.29 6.11 -17.03
C LEU A 54 -5.20 4.80 -16.23
N VAL A 55 -4.33 4.77 -15.23
CA VAL A 55 -4.15 3.66 -14.30
C VAL A 55 -4.63 4.12 -12.93
N LEU A 56 -5.64 3.46 -12.38
CA LEU A 56 -6.19 3.75 -11.06
C LEU A 56 -5.80 2.62 -10.12
N ILE A 57 -5.19 2.96 -9.00
CA ILE A 57 -4.78 2.00 -7.96
C ILE A 57 -5.61 2.30 -6.71
N SER A 58 -6.22 1.25 -6.15
CA SER A 58 -7.01 1.35 -4.92
C SER A 58 -6.92 0.04 -4.14
N GLU A 59 -6.75 0.15 -2.84
CA GLU A 59 -6.80 -0.97 -1.90
C GLU A 59 -8.22 -1.25 -1.41
N ASP A 60 -9.16 -0.35 -1.70
CA ASP A 60 -10.53 -0.41 -1.21
C ASP A 60 -11.55 -0.33 -2.35
N VAL A 61 -12.80 -0.55 -2.02
CA VAL A 61 -13.91 -0.52 -2.98
C VAL A 61 -14.09 0.91 -3.51
N LEU A 62 -13.96 1.06 -4.81
CA LEU A 62 -14.18 2.32 -5.50
C LEU A 62 -15.66 2.60 -5.75
N TYR A 63 -15.98 3.86 -6.05
CA TYR A 63 -17.27 4.28 -6.57
C TYR A 63 -17.73 3.36 -7.72
N HIS A 64 -18.89 2.72 -7.54
CA HIS A 64 -19.37 1.65 -8.40
C HIS A 64 -19.36 1.99 -9.91
N PRO A 65 -19.76 3.18 -10.39
CA PRO A 65 -19.68 3.53 -11.80
C PRO A 65 -18.22 3.56 -12.34
N LEU A 66 -17.24 3.98 -11.52
CA LEU A 66 -15.82 3.94 -11.87
C LEU A 66 -15.36 2.50 -12.13
N ALA A 67 -15.78 1.59 -11.29
CA ALA A 67 -15.48 0.18 -11.42
C ALA A 67 -16.05 -0.45 -12.69
N HIS A 68 -17.20 0.03 -13.18
CA HIS A 68 -17.84 -0.46 -14.40
C HIS A 68 -17.24 0.02 -15.70
N VAL A 69 -16.62 1.21 -15.72
CA VAL A 69 -15.99 1.76 -16.93
C VAL A 69 -14.53 1.39 -17.06
N SER A 70 -13.98 0.65 -16.07
CA SER A 70 -12.56 0.30 -16.00
C SER A 70 -12.35 -1.18 -16.30
N TYR A 71 -11.25 -1.51 -16.97
CA TYR A 71 -10.72 -2.86 -16.96
C TYR A 71 -10.02 -3.09 -15.61
N ARG A 72 -10.46 -4.10 -14.84
CA ARG A 72 -9.93 -4.34 -13.50
C ARG A 72 -8.93 -5.48 -13.48
N ILE A 73 -7.81 -5.23 -12.84
CA ILE A 73 -6.83 -6.25 -12.49
C ILE A 73 -6.84 -6.32 -10.96
N TRP A 74 -7.14 -7.50 -10.44
CA TRP A 74 -7.04 -7.77 -9.02
C TRP A 74 -5.61 -8.24 -8.72
N ALA A 75 -4.91 -7.49 -7.87
CA ALA A 75 -3.69 -7.96 -7.26
C ALA A 75 -4.08 -8.53 -5.90
N ASP A 76 -4.14 -9.85 -5.81
CA ASP A 76 -4.43 -10.52 -4.55
C ASP A 76 -3.13 -10.56 -3.71
N ALA A 77 -3.13 -9.81 -2.61
CA ALA A 77 -2.02 -9.84 -1.65
C ALA A 77 -2.09 -11.09 -0.74
N SER A 78 -3.23 -11.79 -0.68
CA SER A 78 -3.44 -12.95 0.20
C SER A 78 -2.64 -14.19 -0.17
N GLY A 79 -1.95 -14.21 -1.29
CA GLY A 79 -1.05 -15.28 -1.73
C GLY A 79 0.35 -14.79 -2.11
N GLY A 80 0.64 -13.53 -1.88
CA GLY A 80 1.92 -12.91 -2.18
C GLY A 80 3.03 -13.41 -1.25
N ARG A 81 4.24 -13.49 -1.77
CA ARG A 81 5.44 -13.67 -0.95
C ARG A 81 5.91 -12.30 -0.47
N PHE A 82 6.33 -12.21 0.79
CA PHE A 82 6.99 -11.01 1.29
C PHE A 82 8.36 -10.88 0.60
N ASP A 83 8.48 -9.92 -0.33
CA ASP A 83 9.69 -9.65 -1.11
C ASP A 83 10.15 -8.19 -1.01
N TYR A 84 9.62 -7.44 -0.05
CA TYR A 84 9.95 -6.05 0.17
C TYR A 84 11.41 -5.86 0.54
N ARG A 85 12.03 -4.83 -0.06
CA ARG A 85 13.41 -4.45 0.21
C ARG A 85 13.46 -3.19 1.06
N PRO A 86 14.43 -3.08 1.99
CA PRO A 86 14.58 -1.90 2.83
C PRO A 86 14.60 -0.58 2.05
N GLU A 87 15.28 -0.57 0.91
CA GLU A 87 15.47 0.62 0.08
C GLU A 87 14.14 1.18 -0.48
N GLU A 88 13.13 0.33 -0.71
CA GLU A 88 11.80 0.72 -1.20
C GLU A 88 11.01 1.53 -0.15
N PHE A 89 11.40 1.38 1.12
CA PHE A 89 10.79 2.06 2.26
C PHE A 89 11.66 3.19 2.82
N GLY A 90 12.81 3.47 2.18
CA GLY A 90 13.72 4.53 2.59
C GLY A 90 14.71 4.11 3.69
N PHE A 91 14.89 2.81 3.93
CA PHE A 91 15.84 2.26 4.89
C PHE A 91 17.15 1.86 4.20
N GLY A 92 18.25 1.86 4.98
CA GLY A 92 19.55 1.40 4.53
C GLY A 92 19.69 -0.13 4.63
N LEU A 93 20.90 -0.61 4.31
CA LEU A 93 21.25 -2.03 4.35
C LEU A 93 21.25 -2.62 5.77
N ASP A 94 21.40 -1.78 6.77
CA ASP A 94 21.31 -2.09 8.20
C ASP A 94 19.93 -2.58 8.64
N ALA A 95 18.88 -2.23 7.89
CA ALA A 95 17.53 -2.72 8.15
C ALA A 95 17.25 -4.15 7.61
N ARG A 96 18.19 -4.79 6.90
CA ARG A 96 17.96 -6.11 6.28
C ARG A 96 17.52 -7.19 7.25
N GLU A 97 18.10 -7.21 8.44
CA GLU A 97 17.76 -8.21 9.46
C GLU A 97 16.31 -8.03 9.95
N MET A 98 15.89 -6.79 10.15
CA MET A 98 14.51 -6.45 10.50
C MET A 98 13.52 -6.87 9.40
N PHE A 99 13.83 -6.61 8.14
CA PHE A 99 12.99 -7.03 7.02
C PHE A 99 12.93 -8.57 6.89
N ALA A 100 14.04 -9.26 7.10
CA ALA A 100 14.06 -10.74 7.10
C ALA A 100 13.23 -11.34 8.23
N ALA A 101 13.24 -10.75 9.42
CA ALA A 101 12.42 -11.19 10.55
C ALA A 101 10.93 -10.97 10.28
N PHE A 102 10.54 -9.84 9.69
CA PHE A 102 9.16 -9.61 9.23
C PHE A 102 8.75 -10.59 8.13
N ALA A 103 9.65 -10.87 7.16
CA ALA A 103 9.37 -11.86 6.11
C ALA A 103 9.04 -13.23 6.68
N ALA A 104 9.84 -13.72 7.63
CA ALA A 104 9.61 -15.02 8.30
C ALA A 104 8.29 -15.02 9.08
N LEU A 105 7.96 -13.92 9.77
CA LEU A 105 6.73 -13.78 10.52
C LEU A 105 5.50 -13.80 9.60
N PHE A 106 5.50 -13.04 8.51
CA PHE A 106 4.37 -12.99 7.57
C PHE A 106 4.19 -14.27 6.76
N ASP A 107 5.29 -14.95 6.44
CA ASP A 107 5.24 -16.28 5.80
C ASP A 107 4.54 -17.29 6.73
N ALA A 108 4.90 -17.31 8.01
CA ALA A 108 4.27 -18.16 9.00
C ALA A 108 2.82 -17.76 9.32
N LEU A 109 2.49 -16.46 9.23
CA LEU A 109 1.15 -15.94 9.40
C LEU A 109 0.24 -16.28 8.21
N GLY A 110 0.83 -16.57 7.04
CA GLY A 110 0.10 -16.85 5.80
C GLY A 110 -0.60 -15.62 5.22
N SER A 111 -0.18 -14.42 5.64
CA SER A 111 -0.74 -13.14 5.18
C SER A 111 0.38 -12.13 5.02
N VAL A 112 0.44 -11.49 3.87
CA VAL A 112 1.46 -10.48 3.54
C VAL A 112 0.79 -9.12 3.49
N PRO A 113 1.31 -8.12 4.23
CA PRO A 113 0.77 -6.76 4.17
C PRO A 113 0.98 -6.16 2.77
N THR A 114 0.09 -5.29 2.35
CA THR A 114 0.34 -4.41 1.21
C THR A 114 1.50 -3.45 1.50
N SER A 115 2.09 -2.85 0.47
CA SER A 115 3.18 -1.88 0.65
C SER A 115 2.78 -0.69 1.54
N SER A 116 1.52 -0.26 1.45
CA SER A 116 0.96 0.82 2.27
C SER A 116 0.79 0.40 3.74
N GLU A 117 0.22 -0.77 3.98
CA GLU A 117 0.07 -1.34 5.32
C GLU A 117 1.45 -1.55 5.97
N PHE A 118 2.39 -2.15 5.23
CA PHE A 118 3.72 -2.41 5.75
C PHE A 118 4.48 -1.14 6.10
N ARG A 119 4.35 -0.07 5.30
CA ARG A 119 4.93 1.24 5.61
C ARG A 119 4.39 1.81 6.92
N LYS A 120 3.07 1.76 7.13
CA LYS A 120 2.43 2.24 8.35
C LYS A 120 2.84 1.37 9.55
N LEU A 121 2.86 0.05 9.36
CA LEU A 121 3.32 -0.90 10.37
C LEU A 121 4.77 -0.63 10.78
N LEU A 122 5.69 -0.41 9.83
CA LEU A 122 7.10 -0.10 10.13
C LEU A 122 7.22 1.17 10.97
N ILE A 123 6.53 2.24 10.59
CA ILE A 123 6.55 3.51 11.33
C ILE A 123 6.06 3.30 12.77
N ASP A 124 4.96 2.58 12.94
CA ASP A 124 4.37 2.32 14.26
C ASP A 124 5.24 1.35 15.07
N ALA A 125 5.73 0.26 14.46
CA ALA A 125 6.59 -0.69 15.13
C ALA A 125 7.90 -0.03 15.62
N LEU A 126 8.54 0.77 14.77
CA LEU A 126 9.74 1.51 15.14
C LEU A 126 9.47 2.51 16.28
N ALA A 127 8.33 3.17 16.29
CA ALA A 127 7.98 4.11 17.34
C ALA A 127 7.60 3.43 18.67
N ASN A 128 6.83 2.34 18.61
CA ASN A 128 6.06 1.84 19.75
C ASN A 128 6.33 0.38 20.13
N ALA A 129 6.80 -0.49 19.22
CA ALA A 129 6.95 -1.92 19.50
C ALA A 129 8.21 -2.19 20.33
N ARG A 130 8.03 -2.33 21.64
CA ARG A 130 9.10 -2.69 22.61
C ARG A 130 8.94 -4.10 23.16
N THR A 131 7.75 -4.66 23.00
CA THR A 131 7.39 -6.02 23.48
C THR A 131 6.67 -6.76 22.36
N GLU A 132 6.59 -8.09 22.51
CA GLU A 132 5.85 -8.96 21.60
C GLU A 132 4.37 -8.55 21.47
N GLU A 133 3.77 -8.19 22.60
CA GLU A 133 2.37 -7.75 22.63
C GLU A 133 2.18 -6.45 21.84
N HIS A 134 3.08 -5.49 21.98
CA HIS A 134 3.03 -4.25 21.20
C HIS A 134 3.14 -4.52 19.69
N LEU A 135 4.09 -5.38 19.28
CA LEU A 135 4.23 -5.70 17.85
C LEU A 135 2.98 -6.41 17.30
N ARG A 136 2.39 -7.35 18.05
CA ARG A 136 1.13 -7.99 17.65
C ARG A 136 0.00 -6.98 17.47
N HIS A 137 -0.08 -5.98 18.36
CA HIS A 137 -1.08 -4.92 18.23
C HIS A 137 -0.81 -4.00 17.03
N CYS A 138 0.45 -3.65 16.74
CA CYS A 138 0.80 -2.91 15.55
C CYS A 138 0.41 -3.68 14.27
N ILE A 139 0.73 -4.97 14.19
CA ILE A 139 0.36 -5.82 13.05
C ILE A 139 -1.16 -5.86 12.88
N PHE A 140 -1.89 -6.15 13.95
CA PHE A 140 -3.35 -6.22 13.91
C PHE A 140 -4.01 -4.88 13.55
N GLY A 141 -3.40 -3.78 13.98
CA GLY A 141 -3.93 -2.42 13.72
C GLY A 141 -3.75 -1.95 12.28
N TRP A 142 -2.73 -2.44 11.57
CA TRP A 142 -2.40 -1.94 10.24
C TRP A 142 -2.69 -2.93 9.11
N MET A 143 -2.88 -4.21 9.40
CA MET A 143 -3.19 -5.24 8.41
C MET A 143 -4.66 -5.62 8.48
N GLU A 144 -5.37 -5.46 7.37
CA GLU A 144 -6.82 -5.75 7.31
C GLU A 144 -7.13 -7.25 7.27
N GLN A 145 -6.27 -8.05 6.63
CA GLN A 145 -6.51 -9.48 6.39
C GLN A 145 -5.68 -10.37 7.33
N VAL A 146 -5.67 -10.06 8.61
CA VAL A 146 -4.96 -10.83 9.62
C VAL A 146 -5.92 -11.57 10.53
N ASP A 147 -5.76 -12.90 10.62
CA ASP A 147 -6.46 -13.69 11.64
C ASP A 147 -5.86 -13.39 13.03
N ARG A 148 -6.65 -12.70 13.85
CA ARG A 148 -6.26 -12.35 15.22
C ARG A 148 -5.92 -13.56 16.07
N ALA A 149 -6.71 -14.64 15.97
CA ALA A 149 -6.48 -15.84 16.77
C ALA A 149 -5.14 -16.49 16.42
N HIS A 150 -4.82 -16.53 15.12
CA HIS A 150 -3.53 -17.03 14.66
C HIS A 150 -2.37 -16.13 15.07
N LEU A 151 -2.49 -14.80 14.86
CA LEU A 151 -1.47 -13.82 15.23
C LEU A 151 -1.12 -13.88 16.73
N PHE A 152 -2.12 -14.06 17.61
CA PHE A 152 -1.91 -14.12 19.06
C PHE A 152 -1.65 -15.55 19.57
N SER A 153 -1.52 -16.52 18.68
CA SER A 153 -1.23 -17.92 19.07
C SER A 153 0.19 -18.06 19.63
N PRO A 154 0.41 -19.04 20.55
CA PRO A 154 1.74 -19.36 21.04
C PRO A 154 2.71 -19.84 19.95
N ALA A 155 2.19 -20.38 18.84
CA ALA A 155 2.99 -20.89 17.73
C ALA A 155 3.84 -19.79 17.05
N LEU A 156 3.34 -18.55 16.99
CA LEU A 156 4.06 -17.42 16.41
C LEU A 156 4.97 -16.68 17.38
N THR A 157 4.94 -17.00 18.69
CA THR A 157 5.74 -16.30 19.71
C THR A 157 7.22 -16.20 19.37
N PRO A 158 7.91 -17.27 18.91
CA PRO A 158 9.34 -17.16 18.57
C PRO A 158 9.62 -16.17 17.45
N LEU A 159 8.77 -16.13 16.40
CA LEU A 159 8.95 -15.25 15.25
C LEU A 159 8.60 -13.78 15.60
N VAL A 160 7.57 -13.59 16.42
CA VAL A 160 7.23 -12.25 16.94
C VAL A 160 8.37 -11.73 17.83
N HIS A 161 8.94 -12.59 18.68
CA HIS A 161 10.09 -12.25 19.51
C HIS A 161 11.28 -11.81 18.65
N GLU A 162 11.62 -12.58 17.63
CA GLU A 162 12.73 -12.27 16.73
C GLU A 162 12.50 -10.95 15.98
N ALA A 163 11.28 -10.69 15.52
CA ALA A 163 10.93 -9.43 14.88
C ALA A 163 11.07 -8.23 15.85
N VAL A 164 10.63 -8.36 17.10
CA VAL A 164 10.82 -7.31 18.12
C VAL A 164 12.30 -7.06 18.38
N MET A 165 13.09 -8.12 18.52
CA MET A 165 14.54 -8.00 18.73
C MET A 165 15.24 -7.32 17.54
N ALA A 166 14.82 -7.62 16.32
CA ALA A 166 15.34 -6.99 15.11
C ALA A 166 14.97 -5.49 15.03
N VAL A 167 13.74 -5.13 15.38
CA VAL A 167 13.29 -3.73 15.51
C VAL A 167 14.11 -2.99 16.55
N ASN A 168 14.30 -3.58 17.72
CA ASN A 168 15.06 -2.97 18.82
C ASN A 168 16.55 -2.80 18.48
N ARG A 169 17.16 -3.79 17.82
CA ARG A 169 18.57 -3.67 17.33
C ARG A 169 18.71 -2.55 16.32
N TYR A 170 17.79 -2.45 15.37
CA TYR A 170 17.80 -1.37 14.39
C TYR A 170 17.74 0.02 15.06
N HIS A 171 17.05 0.13 16.17
CA HIS A 171 17.01 1.37 16.97
C HIS A 171 18.24 1.61 17.85
N GLY A 172 19.19 0.68 17.89
CA GLY A 172 20.34 0.76 18.80
C GLY A 172 19.97 0.58 20.27
N MET A 173 18.85 -0.10 20.52
CA MET A 173 18.42 -0.49 21.86
C MET A 173 18.88 -1.94 22.13
N ASP A 174 20.20 -2.15 22.15
CA ASP A 174 20.78 -3.39 22.68
C ASP A 174 20.55 -3.41 24.21
N HIS A 175 19.88 -4.45 24.68
CA HIS A 175 19.77 -4.79 26.11
C HIS A 175 20.86 -5.77 26.48
#